data_c8b92569b263a8fa74880d20247c70bd
#
_entry.id   c8b92569b263a8fa74880d20247c70bd
#
_cell.length_a   1.000
_cell.length_b   1.000
_cell.length_c   1.000
_cell.angle_alpha   90.00
_cell.angle_beta   90.00
_cell.angle_gamma   90.00
#
_symmetry.space_group_name_H-M   'P 1'
#
loop_
_entity.id
_entity.type
_entity.pdbx_description
1 polymer ?
#
loop_
_entity_poly.entity_id
_entity_poly.type
_entity_poly.pdbx_seq_one_letter_code
_entity_poly.pdbx_strand_id
1 'polypeptide(L)'
;MFAKIKQAFFTDSLTIEWDRATSAPLKFVLKNDKGEVCTTLETLQQHNQKIFNWNGLNDLPYGRYILELSNTEGDQCVKLVKRV
;
A
#
# COMPACT_ATOMS: atom_id res chain seq x y z
N MET A 1 10.19 8.08 6.87
CA MET A 1 8.94 7.38 6.50
C MET A 1 8.01 8.37 5.80
N PHE A 2 7.61 8.07 4.57
CA PHE A 2 6.81 9.03 3.80
C PHE A 2 5.33 8.68 3.78
N ALA A 3 4.93 7.50 4.21
CA ALA A 3 3.54 7.07 4.20
C ALA A 3 3.19 6.29 5.45
N LYS A 4 1.90 6.29 5.77
CA LYS A 4 1.35 5.57 6.92
C LYS A 4 0.16 4.76 6.49
N ILE A 5 0.03 3.58 7.08
CA ILE A 5 -1.16 2.76 6.97
C ILE A 5 -1.69 2.58 8.38
N LYS A 6 -2.86 3.13 8.64
CA LYS A 6 -3.42 3.14 9.99
C LYS A 6 -3.97 1.79 10.42
N GLN A 7 -4.24 0.92 9.47
CA GLN A 7 -4.83 -0.37 9.76
C GLN A 7 -3.79 -1.46 9.68
N ALA A 8 -3.79 -2.39 10.65
CA ALA A 8 -2.97 -3.59 10.60
C ALA A 8 -3.67 -4.73 9.87
N PHE A 9 -4.98 -4.61 9.65
CA PHE A 9 -5.83 -5.62 9.01
C PHE A 9 -6.59 -4.97 7.86
N PHE A 10 -6.88 -5.77 6.83
CA PHE A 10 -7.71 -5.28 5.75
C PHE A 10 -8.62 -6.39 5.24
N THR A 11 -9.70 -6.02 4.58
CA THR A 11 -10.62 -6.97 3.94
C THR A 11 -10.60 -6.81 2.43
N ASP A 12 -11.02 -5.66 1.92
CA ASP A 12 -11.11 -5.41 0.48
C ASP A 12 -10.38 -4.15 0.04
N SER A 13 -9.92 -3.33 0.98
CA SER A 13 -9.26 -2.08 0.64
C SER A 13 -8.24 -1.69 1.70
N LEU A 14 -7.30 -0.86 1.27
CA LEU A 14 -6.28 -0.26 2.14
C LEU A 14 -6.33 1.24 1.98
N THR A 15 -6.21 1.95 3.11
CA THR A 15 -6.11 3.40 3.12
C THR A 15 -4.66 3.77 3.43
N ILE A 16 -4.05 4.49 2.51
CA ILE A 16 -2.65 4.90 2.62
C ILE A 16 -2.61 6.41 2.74
N GLU A 17 -1.93 6.88 3.78
CA GLU A 17 -1.75 8.31 4.01
C GLU A 17 -0.28 8.66 3.92
N TRP A 18 0.04 9.86 3.46
CA TRP A 18 1.40 10.36 3.48
C TRP A 18 1.47 11.75 4.07
N ASP A 19 2.65 12.07 4.61
CA ASP A 19 2.81 13.28 5.42
C ASP A 19 2.69 14.55 4.62
N ARG A 20 3.05 14.49 3.35
CA ARG A 20 2.99 15.67 2.48
C ARG A 20 2.79 15.25 1.04
N ALA A 21 2.13 16.10 0.29
CA ALA A 21 1.94 15.87 -1.13
C ALA A 21 3.28 15.96 -1.87
N THR A 22 3.43 15.09 -2.84
CA THR A 22 4.58 15.10 -3.74
C THR A 22 4.07 14.82 -5.15
N SER A 23 4.75 15.31 -6.15
CA SER A 23 4.40 15.02 -7.54
C SER A 23 5.07 13.75 -8.06
N ALA A 24 5.88 13.09 -7.24
CA ALA A 24 6.58 11.89 -7.65
C ALA A 24 5.63 10.68 -7.72
N PRO A 25 5.85 9.77 -8.67
CA PRO A 25 5.06 8.54 -8.72
C PRO A 25 5.27 7.68 -7.48
N LEU A 26 4.20 7.04 -7.04
CA LEU A 26 4.24 6.07 -5.96
C LEU A 26 4.00 4.68 -6.53
N LYS A 27 4.77 3.72 -6.08
CA LYS A 27 4.60 2.33 -6.45
C LYS A 27 4.26 1.51 -5.22
N PHE A 28 3.21 0.73 -5.32
CA PHE A 28 2.77 -0.19 -4.28
C PHE A 28 2.92 -1.62 -4.78
N VAL A 29 3.55 -2.46 -3.98
CA VAL A 29 3.69 -3.89 -4.28
C VAL A 29 3.20 -4.66 -3.07
N LEU A 30 2.19 -5.49 -3.27
CA LEU A 30 1.65 -6.31 -2.20
C LEU A 30 2.14 -7.74 -2.39
N LYS A 31 2.87 -8.25 -1.40
CA LYS A 31 3.44 -9.60 -1.42
C LYS A 31 2.83 -10.43 -0.30
N ASN A 32 2.76 -11.74 -0.53
CA ASN A 32 2.34 -12.65 0.53
C ASN A 32 3.51 -12.97 1.47
N ASP A 33 3.27 -13.84 2.45
CA ASP A 33 4.29 -14.18 3.44
C ASP A 33 5.44 -15.02 2.87
N LYS A 34 5.30 -15.52 1.66
CA LYS A 34 6.36 -16.24 0.96
C LYS A 34 7.21 -15.31 0.08
N GLY A 35 6.87 -14.04 0.04
CA GLY A 35 7.59 -13.07 -0.78
C GLY A 35 7.12 -13.01 -2.23
N GLU A 36 6.04 -13.70 -2.57
CA GLU A 36 5.50 -13.67 -3.92
C GLU A 36 4.64 -12.42 -4.13
N VAL A 37 4.82 -11.77 -5.27
CA VAL A 37 4.06 -10.58 -5.62
C VAL A 37 2.63 -10.98 -5.96
N CYS A 38 1.67 -10.46 -5.22
CA CYS A 38 0.25 -10.74 -5.44
C CYS A 38 -0.38 -9.69 -6.34
N THR A 39 -0.06 -8.43 -6.13
CA THR A 39 -0.59 -7.35 -6.96
C THR A 39 0.31 -6.12 -6.83
N THR A 40 0.29 -5.30 -7.86
CA THR A 40 1.06 -4.06 -7.89
C THR A 40 0.18 -2.92 -8.34
N LEU A 41 0.55 -1.70 -7.96
CA LEU A 41 -0.14 -0.51 -8.37
C LEU A 41 0.86 0.64 -8.46
N GLU A 42 0.81 1.40 -9.55
CA GLU A 42 1.56 2.64 -9.66
C GLU A 42 0.57 3.78 -9.81
N THR A 43 0.82 4.86 -9.11
CA THR A 43 -0.04 6.02 -9.18
C THR A 43 0.78 7.29 -9.08
N LEU A 44 0.32 8.33 -9.78
CA LEU A 44 0.85 9.66 -9.61
C LEU A 44 0.07 10.32 -8.50
N GLN A 45 0.79 10.78 -7.49
CA GLN A 45 0.18 11.53 -6.42
C GLN A 45 -0.20 12.91 -6.93
N GLN A 46 -1.46 13.25 -6.81
CA GLN A 46 -1.90 14.57 -7.21
C GLN A 46 -1.50 15.61 -6.18
N HIS A 47 -1.29 16.81 -6.66
CA HIS A 47 -1.03 17.95 -5.81
C HIS A 47 -2.14 18.07 -4.77
N ASN A 48 -1.82 18.17 -3.50
CA ASN A 48 -2.75 18.25 -2.37
C ASN A 48 -3.40 16.93 -1.96
N GLN A 49 -3.17 15.85 -2.65
CA GLN A 49 -3.72 14.57 -2.23
C GLN A 49 -2.81 13.93 -1.19
N LYS A 50 -3.37 13.63 -0.02
CA LYS A 50 -2.63 13.01 1.09
C LYS A 50 -3.16 11.65 1.48
N ILE A 51 -4.25 11.21 0.88
CA ILE A 51 -4.90 9.94 1.19
C ILE A 51 -5.19 9.23 -0.12
N PHE A 52 -4.90 7.93 -0.14
CA PHE A 52 -5.23 7.08 -1.28
C PHE A 52 -5.91 5.81 -0.77
N ASN A 53 -7.05 5.46 -1.35
CA ASN A 53 -7.76 4.23 -1.04
C ASN A 53 -7.51 3.22 -2.15
N TRP A 54 -6.86 2.11 -1.81
CA TRP A 54 -6.59 1.03 -2.76
C TRP A 54 -7.66 -0.02 -2.58
N ASN A 55 -8.54 -0.15 -3.56
CA ASN A 55 -9.65 -1.07 -3.57
C ASN A 55 -9.35 -2.30 -4.42
N GLY A 56 -10.26 -3.28 -4.41
CA GLY A 56 -10.12 -4.43 -5.28
C GLY A 56 -9.24 -5.53 -4.70
N LEU A 57 -9.01 -5.53 -3.40
CA LEU A 57 -8.17 -6.53 -2.74
C LEU A 57 -8.98 -7.71 -2.23
N ASN A 58 -10.28 -7.75 -2.55
CA ASN A 58 -11.20 -8.75 -2.04
C ASN A 58 -10.86 -10.17 -2.49
N ASP A 59 -10.28 -10.31 -3.68
CA ASP A 59 -10.00 -11.62 -4.27
C ASP A 59 -8.73 -12.28 -3.72
N LEU A 60 -7.96 -11.58 -2.90
CA LEU A 60 -6.74 -12.14 -2.34
C LEU A 60 -7.05 -13.15 -1.24
N PRO A 61 -6.27 -14.24 -1.12
CA PRO A 61 -6.45 -15.18 -0.01
C PRO A 61 -6.20 -14.50 1.33
N TYR A 62 -6.80 -15.04 2.38
CA TYR A 62 -6.55 -14.56 3.73
C TYR A 62 -5.15 -14.93 4.18
N GLY A 63 -4.57 -14.12 5.04
CA GLY A 63 -3.26 -14.40 5.57
C GLY A 63 -2.42 -13.15 5.73
N ARG A 64 -1.13 -13.36 5.87
CA ARG A 64 -0.18 -12.27 6.11
C ARG A 64 0.35 -11.74 4.79
N TYR A 65 0.47 -10.42 4.73
CA TYR A 65 0.97 -9.72 3.56
C TYR A 65 2.00 -8.68 3.96
N ILE A 66 2.84 -8.34 3.01
CA ILE A 66 3.81 -7.25 3.15
C ILE A 66 3.52 -6.27 2.03
N LEU A 67 3.25 -5.03 2.41
CA LEU A 67 3.07 -3.95 1.45
C LEU A 67 4.39 -3.18 1.35
N GLU A 68 4.94 -3.13 0.14
CA GLU A 68 6.11 -2.31 -0.15
C GLU A 68 5.65 -1.06 -0.87
N LEU A 69 6.05 0.08 -0.34
CA LEU A 69 5.78 1.37 -0.94
C LEU A 69 7.11 2.00 -1.33
N SER A 70 7.19 2.52 -2.53
CA SER A 70 8.41 3.16 -2.99
C SER A 70 8.11 4.39 -3.82
N ASN A 71 9.01 5.36 -3.75
CA ASN A 71 9.01 6.53 -4.60
C ASN A 71 10.45 6.97 -4.80
N THR A 72 10.66 8.15 -5.38
CA THR A 72 12.00 8.67 -5.62
C THR A 72 12.75 9.04 -4.34
N GLU A 73 12.04 9.15 -3.20
CA GLU A 73 12.65 9.50 -1.92
C GLU A 73 13.05 8.29 -1.08
N GLY A 74 12.56 7.11 -1.40
CA GLY A 74 12.92 5.91 -0.65
C GLY A 74 11.87 4.84 -0.68
N ASP A 75 12.10 3.82 0.13
CA ASP A 75 11.25 2.63 0.24
C ASP A 75 10.76 2.46 1.66
N GLN A 76 9.62 1.79 1.78
CA GLN A 76 9.00 1.52 3.06
C GLN A 76 8.23 0.20 2.96
N CYS A 77 8.27 -0.60 4.04
CA CYS A 77 7.52 -1.85 4.11
C CYS A 77 6.58 -1.84 5.30
N VAL A 78 5.40 -2.38 5.12
CA VAL A 78 4.38 -2.48 6.17
C VAL A 78 3.83 -3.90 6.18
N LYS A 79 3.73 -4.50 7.37
CA LYS A 79 3.15 -5.83 7.54
C LYS A 79 1.67 -5.71 7.79
N LEU A 80 0.88 -6.50 7.06
CA LEU A 80 -0.57 -6.45 7.11
C LEU A 80 -1.15 -7.86 7.19
N VAL A 81 -2.41 -7.96 7.61
CA VAL A 81 -3.14 -9.22 7.63
C VAL A 81 -4.45 -9.04 6.88
N LYS A 82 -4.71 -9.94 5.92
CA LYS A 82 -5.98 -9.97 5.21
C LYS A 82 -6.97 -10.81 6.01
N ARG A 83 -8.11 -10.22 6.32
CA ARG A 83 -9.18 -10.85 7.12
C ARG A 83 -10.46 -10.99 6.31
N VAL A 84 -11.34 -11.82 6.83
CA VAL A 84 -12.68 -11.98 6.28
C VAL A 84 -13.50 -10.71 6.49
#